data_3f2ee10ab3e837eabe8dee0970392b02
#
_entry.id   3f2ee10ab3e837eabe8dee0970392b02
#
_cell.length_a   1.000
_cell.length_b   1.000
_cell.length_c   1.000
_cell.angle_alpha   90.00
_cell.angle_beta   90.00
_cell.angle_gamma   90.00
#
_symmetry.space_group_name_H-M   'P 1'
#
loop_
_entity.id
_entity.type
_entity.pdbx_description
1 polymer ?
#
loop_
_entity_poly.entity_id
_entity_poly.type
_entity_poly.pdbx_seq_one_letter_code
_entity_poly.pdbx_strand_id
1 'polypeptide(L)'
;MSELKQCAVDDCDKPLKKHDLTYCSMHRARLQRNGRLELEQPTERIKRCVKVNKDTGCWEWTKYLNEFGYGRMRFNGKKELSHRVSYTVFVEPIPDGLLVLHTCDNPRCVNPEHLFLGTDKDNFEDAVAKGRINPVLRAKERWIKCPTLRK
;
A
#
# COMPACT_ATOMS: atom_id res chain seq x y z
N MET A 1 -15.06 -4.46 -46.07
CA MET A 1 -14.11 -4.33 -44.93
C MET A 1 -14.87 -4.80 -43.69
N SER A 2 -14.49 -5.94 -43.13
CA SER A 2 -15.19 -6.49 -41.97
C SER A 2 -14.82 -5.66 -40.72
N GLU A 3 -15.81 -5.03 -40.09
CA GLU A 3 -15.65 -4.33 -38.85
C GLU A 3 -15.13 -5.29 -37.76
N LEU A 4 -14.03 -4.98 -37.16
CA LEU A 4 -13.50 -5.74 -36.03
C LEU A 4 -14.46 -5.58 -34.84
N LYS A 5 -14.95 -6.67 -34.28
CA LYS A 5 -15.77 -6.67 -33.08
C LYS A 5 -14.99 -6.02 -31.90
N GLN A 6 -15.69 -5.31 -31.04
CA GLN A 6 -15.13 -4.76 -29.82
C GLN A 6 -15.17 -5.79 -28.67
N CYS A 7 -14.38 -5.54 -27.64
CA CYS A 7 -14.36 -6.36 -26.44
C CYS A 7 -15.73 -6.31 -25.75
N ALA A 8 -16.24 -7.46 -25.30
CA ALA A 8 -17.55 -7.56 -24.65
C ALA A 8 -17.57 -7.07 -23.18
N VAL A 9 -16.48 -6.49 -22.70
CA VAL A 9 -16.45 -5.85 -21.37
C VAL A 9 -16.88 -4.40 -21.53
N ASP A 10 -17.86 -3.98 -20.73
CA ASP A 10 -18.33 -2.61 -20.69
C ASP A 10 -17.14 -1.65 -20.48
N ASP A 11 -17.20 -0.47 -21.09
CA ASP A 11 -16.15 0.55 -21.08
C ASP A 11 -14.78 0.11 -21.65
N CYS A 12 -14.76 -0.92 -22.50
CA CYS A 12 -13.55 -1.40 -23.17
C CYS A 12 -13.58 -1.20 -24.68
N ASP A 13 -12.95 -0.16 -25.19
CA ASP A 13 -12.90 0.19 -26.61
C ASP A 13 -11.88 -0.62 -27.44
N LYS A 14 -11.24 -1.63 -26.86
CA LYS A 14 -10.18 -2.39 -27.53
C LYS A 14 -10.75 -3.32 -28.60
N PRO A 15 -10.30 -3.19 -29.86
CA PRO A 15 -10.73 -4.09 -30.93
C PRO A 15 -10.22 -5.52 -30.69
N LEU A 16 -11.00 -6.47 -31.13
CA LEU A 16 -10.62 -7.89 -31.13
C LEU A 16 -9.71 -8.19 -32.31
N LYS A 17 -8.60 -8.86 -32.04
CA LYS A 17 -7.65 -9.26 -33.11
C LYS A 17 -8.16 -10.36 -34.02
N LYS A 18 -9.19 -11.11 -33.60
CA LYS A 18 -9.83 -12.20 -34.35
C LYS A 18 -11.34 -12.16 -34.15
N HIS A 19 -12.08 -12.56 -35.14
CA HIS A 19 -13.54 -12.53 -35.16
C HIS A 19 -14.24 -13.48 -34.18
N ASP A 20 -13.54 -14.52 -33.75
CA ASP A 20 -14.03 -15.56 -32.83
C ASP A 20 -13.79 -15.24 -31.34
N LEU A 21 -13.15 -14.12 -31.07
CA LEU A 21 -12.86 -13.70 -29.67
C LEU A 21 -14.01 -12.88 -29.11
N THR A 22 -14.32 -13.12 -27.84
CA THR A 22 -15.28 -12.32 -27.02
C THR A 22 -14.59 -11.19 -26.27
N TYR A 23 -13.33 -11.41 -25.84
CA TYR A 23 -12.58 -10.48 -25.00
C TYR A 23 -11.23 -10.12 -25.62
N CYS A 24 -10.79 -8.89 -25.42
CA CYS A 24 -9.45 -8.45 -25.83
C CYS A 24 -8.36 -9.23 -25.08
N SER A 25 -7.12 -9.17 -25.56
CA SER A 25 -5.99 -9.91 -24.98
C SER A 25 -5.80 -9.64 -23.48
N MET A 26 -6.03 -8.40 -23.03
CA MET A 26 -5.93 -8.00 -21.63
C MET A 26 -7.02 -8.68 -20.77
N HIS A 27 -8.27 -8.66 -21.20
CA HIS A 27 -9.39 -9.25 -20.47
C HIS A 27 -9.35 -10.78 -20.49
N ARG A 28 -8.93 -11.40 -21.58
CA ARG A 28 -8.68 -12.85 -21.63
C ARG A 28 -7.59 -13.26 -20.65
N ALA A 29 -6.45 -12.55 -20.63
CA ALA A 29 -5.38 -12.84 -19.70
C ALA A 29 -5.80 -12.61 -18.24
N ARG A 30 -6.70 -11.64 -17.97
CA ARG A 30 -7.28 -11.41 -16.64
C ARG A 30 -8.20 -12.56 -16.23
N LEU A 31 -9.11 -12.96 -17.11
CA LEU A 31 -10.02 -14.08 -16.88
C LEU A 31 -9.24 -15.37 -16.60
N GLN A 32 -8.20 -15.65 -17.40
CA GLN A 32 -7.36 -16.83 -17.26
C GLN A 32 -6.57 -16.84 -15.92
N ARG A 33 -6.05 -15.69 -15.47
CA ARG A 33 -5.28 -15.59 -14.22
C ARG A 33 -6.12 -15.53 -12.96
N ASN A 34 -7.27 -14.89 -13.02
CA ASN A 34 -8.07 -14.52 -11.85
C ASN A 34 -9.47 -15.16 -11.82
N GLY A 35 -9.88 -15.85 -12.91
CA GLY A 35 -11.23 -16.40 -13.05
C GLY A 35 -12.34 -15.35 -13.22
N ARG A 36 -12.00 -14.05 -13.33
CA ARG A 36 -12.95 -12.94 -13.45
C ARG A 36 -12.44 -11.85 -14.38
N LEU A 37 -13.34 -11.11 -15.00
CA LEU A 37 -13.06 -10.01 -15.93
C LEU A 37 -12.81 -8.69 -15.21
N GLU A 38 -13.51 -8.47 -14.11
CA GLU A 38 -13.44 -7.26 -13.31
C GLU A 38 -12.13 -7.14 -12.54
N LEU A 39 -11.71 -5.90 -12.32
CA LEU A 39 -10.58 -5.63 -11.42
C LEU A 39 -11.03 -5.84 -9.98
N GLU A 40 -10.24 -6.60 -9.24
CA GLU A 40 -10.42 -6.73 -7.80
C GLU A 40 -10.28 -5.36 -7.14
N GLN A 41 -11.28 -4.98 -6.36
CA GLN A 41 -11.25 -3.73 -5.61
C GLN A 41 -10.07 -3.74 -4.63
N PRO A 42 -9.39 -2.59 -4.44
CA PRO A 42 -8.25 -2.52 -3.51
C PRO A 42 -8.62 -2.98 -2.07
N THR A 43 -9.84 -2.68 -1.64
CA THR A 43 -10.39 -3.10 -0.33
C THR A 43 -10.43 -4.63 -0.18
N GLU A 44 -10.99 -5.33 -1.18
CA GLU A 44 -11.07 -6.80 -1.19
C GLU A 44 -9.67 -7.42 -1.22
N ARG A 45 -8.78 -6.83 -2.04
CA ARG A 45 -7.40 -7.31 -2.16
C ARG A 45 -6.64 -7.16 -0.84
N ILE A 46 -6.84 -6.06 -0.10
CA ILE A 46 -6.27 -5.88 1.23
C ILE A 46 -6.82 -6.95 2.18
N LYS A 47 -8.14 -7.09 2.29
CA LYS A 47 -8.79 -8.08 3.16
C LYS A 47 -8.31 -9.51 2.90
N ARG A 48 -8.09 -9.87 1.64
CA ARG A 48 -7.57 -11.19 1.25
C ARG A 48 -6.08 -11.40 1.60
N CYS A 49 -5.32 -10.34 1.75
CA CYS A 49 -3.88 -10.37 2.00
C CYS A 49 -3.50 -10.14 3.47
N VAL A 50 -4.47 -10.15 4.38
CA VAL A 50 -4.22 -9.95 5.81
C VAL A 50 -4.62 -11.18 6.62
N LYS A 51 -3.98 -11.31 7.79
CA LYS A 51 -4.41 -12.19 8.88
C LYS A 51 -4.74 -11.31 10.07
N VAL A 52 -5.96 -11.43 10.58
CA VAL A 52 -6.37 -10.66 11.76
C VAL A 52 -5.80 -11.33 13.02
N ASN A 53 -5.05 -10.56 13.78
CA ASN A 53 -4.60 -10.94 15.10
C ASN A 53 -5.73 -10.60 16.10
N LYS A 54 -6.28 -11.61 16.76
CA LYS A 54 -7.45 -11.46 17.64
C LYS A 54 -7.13 -10.72 18.95
N ASP A 55 -5.88 -10.82 19.42
CA ASP A 55 -5.46 -10.21 20.68
C ASP A 55 -5.19 -8.72 20.54
N THR A 56 -4.64 -8.30 19.39
CA THR A 56 -4.24 -6.90 19.13
C THR A 56 -5.18 -6.16 18.17
N GLY A 57 -6.08 -6.85 17.48
CA GLY A 57 -6.90 -6.28 16.41
C GLY A 57 -6.12 -5.93 15.13
N CYS A 58 -4.82 -6.19 15.08
CA CYS A 58 -4.01 -5.88 13.91
C CYS A 58 -4.39 -6.72 12.70
N TRP A 59 -4.51 -6.08 11.55
CA TRP A 59 -4.59 -6.74 10.25
C TRP A 59 -3.16 -6.92 9.70
N GLU A 60 -2.55 -8.05 9.98
CA GLU A 60 -1.17 -8.32 9.64
C GLU A 60 -1.03 -8.71 8.16
N TRP A 61 -0.21 -7.97 7.43
CA TRP A 61 0.06 -8.23 6.02
C TRP A 61 0.80 -9.56 5.83
N THR A 62 0.26 -10.45 4.99
CA THR A 62 0.76 -11.81 4.79
C THR A 62 1.63 -11.99 3.54
N LYS A 63 1.75 -10.94 2.72
CA LYS A 63 2.53 -10.97 1.47
C LYS A 63 3.90 -10.33 1.67
N TYR A 64 4.57 -9.99 0.57
CA TYR A 64 5.91 -9.42 0.59
C TYR A 64 6.03 -8.21 1.55
N LEU A 65 7.06 -8.25 2.36
CA LEU A 65 7.48 -7.17 3.26
C LEU A 65 8.79 -6.57 2.77
N ASN A 66 9.01 -5.29 2.98
CA ASN A 66 10.30 -4.66 2.77
C ASN A 66 11.26 -4.93 3.97
N GLU A 67 12.49 -4.43 3.87
CA GLU A 67 13.53 -4.54 4.91
C GLU A 67 13.13 -3.95 6.28
N PHE A 68 12.20 -3.01 6.29
CA PHE A 68 11.68 -2.37 7.51
C PHE A 68 10.41 -3.08 8.05
N GLY A 69 10.00 -4.19 7.46
CA GLY A 69 8.81 -4.95 7.87
C GLY A 69 7.48 -4.43 7.34
N TYR A 70 7.48 -3.40 6.49
CA TYR A 70 6.25 -2.88 5.89
C TYR A 70 5.79 -3.70 4.70
N GLY A 71 4.49 -3.99 4.64
CA GLY A 71 3.85 -4.60 3.48
C GLY A 71 3.91 -3.70 2.24
N ARG A 72 4.04 -4.33 1.07
CA ARG A 72 3.96 -3.63 -0.22
C ARG A 72 2.93 -4.25 -1.14
N MET A 73 2.21 -3.38 -1.87
CA MET A 73 1.25 -3.78 -2.89
C MET A 73 1.26 -2.82 -4.09
N ARG A 74 0.73 -3.27 -5.23
CA ARG A 74 0.48 -2.38 -6.37
C ARG A 74 -0.83 -1.63 -6.18
N PHE A 75 -0.77 -0.31 -6.32
CA PHE A 75 -1.94 0.57 -6.30
C PHE A 75 -1.75 1.65 -7.37
N ASN A 76 -2.76 1.89 -8.21
CA ASN A 76 -2.71 2.85 -9.32
C ASN A 76 -1.44 2.73 -10.19
N GLY A 77 -1.03 1.48 -10.51
CA GLY A 77 0.13 1.19 -11.36
C GLY A 77 1.50 1.29 -10.66
N LYS A 78 1.57 1.81 -9.45
CA LYS A 78 2.80 1.99 -8.66
C LYS A 78 2.90 0.97 -7.52
N LYS A 79 4.13 0.73 -7.03
CA LYS A 79 4.37 -0.05 -5.80
C LYS A 79 4.29 0.90 -4.61
N GLU A 80 3.29 0.68 -3.75
CA GLU A 80 3.02 1.49 -2.57
C GLU A 80 3.12 0.66 -1.29
N LEU A 81 3.27 1.34 -0.14
CA LEU A 81 3.20 0.70 1.17
C LEU A 81 1.75 0.31 1.48
N SER A 82 1.53 -0.94 1.90
CA SER A 82 0.18 -1.49 2.07
C SER A 82 -0.66 -0.74 3.10
N HIS A 83 -0.06 -0.25 4.20
CA HIS A 83 -0.77 0.56 5.20
C HIS A 83 -1.22 1.93 4.64
N ARG A 84 -0.39 2.57 3.77
CA ARG A 84 -0.81 3.82 3.09
C ARG A 84 -1.98 3.58 2.15
N VAL A 85 -1.93 2.49 1.37
CA VAL A 85 -3.06 2.10 0.50
C VAL A 85 -4.30 1.80 1.35
N SER A 86 -4.14 1.11 2.47
CA SER A 86 -5.25 0.83 3.39
C SER A 86 -5.89 2.12 3.89
N TYR A 87 -5.08 3.06 4.39
CA TYR A 87 -5.60 4.36 4.83
C TYR A 87 -6.36 5.09 3.72
N THR A 88 -5.75 5.20 2.52
CA THR A 88 -6.38 5.89 1.38
C THR A 88 -7.71 5.27 0.95
N VAL A 89 -7.85 3.95 1.06
CA VAL A 89 -9.01 3.21 0.53
C VAL A 89 -10.14 3.09 1.56
N PHE A 90 -9.81 3.02 2.85
CA PHE A 90 -10.79 2.82 3.92
C PHE A 90 -11.12 4.09 4.71
N VAL A 91 -10.24 5.09 4.71
CA VAL A 91 -10.42 6.33 5.46
C VAL A 91 -10.55 7.51 4.50
N GLU A 92 -9.41 8.01 3.98
CA GLU A 92 -9.41 9.20 3.11
C GLU A 92 -8.08 9.32 2.33
N PRO A 93 -8.03 10.12 1.26
CA PRO A 93 -6.78 10.44 0.58
C PRO A 93 -5.77 11.08 1.53
N ILE A 94 -4.50 10.69 1.39
CA ILE A 94 -3.41 11.22 2.22
C ILE A 94 -2.95 12.57 1.65
N PRO A 95 -3.08 13.67 2.41
CA PRO A 95 -2.58 14.98 1.98
C PRO A 95 -1.06 14.98 1.81
N ASP A 96 -0.57 15.87 0.93
CA ASP A 96 0.87 16.03 0.71
C ASP A 96 1.58 16.46 1.99
N GLY A 97 2.75 15.88 2.24
CA GLY A 97 3.56 16.15 3.42
C GLY A 97 3.15 15.40 4.69
N LEU A 98 2.07 14.61 4.66
CA LEU A 98 1.67 13.78 5.79
C LEU A 98 2.11 12.33 5.63
N LEU A 99 2.43 11.73 6.76
CA LEU A 99 2.74 10.31 6.91
C LEU A 99 1.54 9.57 7.47
N VAL A 100 1.44 8.28 7.13
CA VAL A 100 0.53 7.35 7.80
C VAL A 100 1.31 6.63 8.88
N LEU A 101 0.93 6.85 10.12
CA LEU A 101 1.57 6.34 11.33
C LEU A 101 0.72 5.23 11.95
N HIS A 102 1.35 4.41 12.82
CA HIS A 102 0.70 3.30 13.52
C HIS A 102 0.54 3.61 15.01
N THR A 103 -0.67 3.47 15.54
CA THR A 103 -0.89 3.48 17.00
C THR A 103 -0.35 2.22 17.66
N CYS A 104 -0.39 1.08 16.94
CA CYS A 104 -0.01 -0.25 17.42
C CYS A 104 1.49 -0.59 17.27
N ASP A 105 2.30 0.28 16.69
CA ASP A 105 3.74 0.09 16.41
C ASP A 105 4.09 -1.18 15.59
N ASN A 106 3.12 -1.82 14.97
CA ASN A 106 3.33 -2.98 14.12
C ASN A 106 3.44 -2.56 12.65
N PRO A 107 4.63 -2.58 12.01
CA PRO A 107 4.80 -2.16 10.62
C PRO A 107 4.06 -3.05 9.61
N ARG A 108 3.68 -4.28 10.00
CA ARG A 108 2.86 -5.18 9.19
C ARG A 108 1.38 -4.84 9.22
N CYS A 109 0.94 -4.04 10.20
CA CYS A 109 -0.46 -3.73 10.37
C CYS A 109 -0.97 -2.84 9.25
N VAL A 110 -2.13 -3.19 8.69
CA VAL A 110 -2.85 -2.39 7.71
C VAL A 110 -4.29 -2.13 8.15
N ASN A 111 -4.61 -2.34 9.45
CA ASN A 111 -5.92 -2.04 9.99
C ASN A 111 -6.13 -0.53 9.99
N PRO A 112 -7.14 0.02 9.27
CA PRO A 112 -7.39 1.46 9.21
C PRO A 112 -7.64 2.10 10.59
N GLU A 113 -8.19 1.36 11.55
CA GLU A 113 -8.41 1.85 12.92
C GLU A 113 -7.11 2.03 13.72
N HIS A 114 -6.03 1.39 13.28
CA HIS A 114 -4.69 1.52 13.88
C HIS A 114 -3.80 2.53 13.14
N LEU A 115 -4.34 3.24 12.15
CA LEU A 115 -3.60 4.17 11.31
C LEU A 115 -4.11 5.60 11.50
N PHE A 116 -3.19 6.55 11.53
CA PHE A 116 -3.51 7.97 11.62
C PHE A 116 -2.52 8.80 10.79
N LEU A 117 -2.91 10.02 10.44
CA LEU A 117 -2.02 10.96 9.76
C LEU A 117 -1.20 11.74 10.78
N GLY A 118 0.07 11.94 10.47
CA GLY A 118 0.96 12.76 11.27
C GLY A 118 2.13 13.29 10.44
N THR A 119 2.84 14.26 10.99
CA THR A 119 4.06 14.82 10.41
C THR A 119 5.29 13.99 10.81
N ASP A 120 6.44 14.26 10.19
CA ASP A 120 7.73 13.71 10.65
C ASP A 120 8.02 14.04 12.10
N LYS A 121 7.58 15.22 12.57
CA LYS A 121 7.72 15.66 13.96
C LYS A 121 6.89 14.78 14.89
N ASP A 122 5.62 14.56 14.56
CA ASP A 122 4.73 13.70 15.34
C ASP A 122 5.27 12.26 15.44
N ASN A 123 5.76 11.73 14.34
CA ASN A 123 6.41 10.41 14.30
C ASN A 123 7.66 10.34 15.17
N PHE A 124 8.46 11.40 15.18
CA PHE A 124 9.63 11.47 16.05
C PHE A 124 9.25 11.57 17.53
N GLU A 125 8.30 12.42 17.87
CA GLU A 125 7.82 12.62 19.25
C GLU A 125 7.20 11.32 19.81
N ASP A 126 6.38 10.62 19.00
CA ASP A 126 5.84 9.31 19.35
C ASP A 126 6.95 8.26 19.58
N ALA A 127 7.97 8.24 18.72
CA ALA A 127 9.09 7.34 18.87
C ALA A 127 9.94 7.61 20.13
N VAL A 128 10.07 8.89 20.52
CA VAL A 128 10.73 9.29 21.78
C VAL A 128 9.88 8.90 23.00
N ALA A 129 8.59 9.22 22.97
CA ALA A 129 7.66 8.91 24.06
C ALA A 129 7.57 7.41 24.34
N LYS A 130 7.63 6.59 23.30
CA LYS A 130 7.63 5.10 23.38
C LYS A 130 9.03 4.50 23.63
N GLY A 131 10.06 5.33 23.85
CA GLY A 131 11.44 4.88 24.12
C GLY A 131 12.15 4.20 22.95
N ARG A 132 11.59 4.26 21.72
CA ARG A 132 12.20 3.68 20.50
C ARG A 132 13.40 4.49 20.00
N ILE A 133 13.48 5.76 20.35
CA ILE A 133 14.56 6.67 20.01
C ILE A 133 14.98 7.43 21.25
N ASN A 134 16.29 7.42 21.54
CA ASN A 134 16.88 8.33 22.52
C ASN A 134 17.40 9.58 21.80
N PRO A 135 16.78 10.76 21.97
CA PRO A 135 17.15 11.98 21.26
C PRO A 135 18.59 12.42 21.56
N VAL A 136 19.09 12.16 22.77
CA VAL A 136 20.47 12.53 23.18
C VAL A 136 21.49 11.67 22.44
N LEU A 137 21.26 10.36 22.33
CA LEU A 137 22.16 9.45 21.60
C LEU A 137 22.14 9.76 20.09
N ARG A 138 20.96 10.01 19.52
CA ARG A 138 20.83 10.38 18.11
C ARG A 138 21.52 11.70 17.78
N ALA A 139 21.45 12.68 18.65
CA ALA A 139 22.20 13.94 18.51
C ALA A 139 23.72 13.67 18.50
N LYS A 140 24.24 12.86 19.44
CA LYS A 140 25.65 12.46 19.48
C LYS A 140 26.10 11.76 18.22
N GLU A 141 25.34 10.79 17.71
CA GLU A 141 25.66 10.07 16.46
C GLU A 141 25.68 10.99 15.25
N ARG A 142 24.79 11.98 15.17
CA ARG A 142 24.78 13.00 14.12
C ARG A 142 26.05 13.85 14.15
N TRP A 143 26.51 14.24 15.32
CA TRP A 143 27.78 14.97 15.51
C TRP A 143 29.01 14.17 15.10
N ILE A 144 29.01 12.86 15.34
CA ILE A 144 30.10 11.97 14.95
C ILE A 144 30.17 11.79 13.43
N LYS A 145 29.00 11.65 12.76
CA LYS A 145 28.89 11.40 11.31
C LYS A 145 29.06 12.64 10.45
N CYS A 146 29.01 13.84 11.00
CA CYS A 146 29.13 15.12 10.26
C CYS A 146 30.26 15.99 10.83
N PRO A 147 31.52 15.76 10.44
CA PRO A 147 32.72 16.49 10.96
C PRO A 147 32.69 18.00 10.66
N THR A 148 31.92 18.43 9.67
CA THR A 148 31.83 19.85 9.24
C THR A 148 31.08 20.76 10.21
N LEU A 149 30.42 20.22 11.23
CA LEU A 149 29.74 20.99 12.28
C LEU A 149 30.59 21.25 13.53
N ARG A 150 31.90 20.93 13.47
CA ARG A 150 32.88 21.17 14.56
C ARG A 150 33.55 22.55 14.45
N LYS A 151 32.82 23.61 14.16
CA LYS A 151 33.34 24.98 14.27
C LYS A 151 32.54 25.76 15.30
#